data_1c03701bc01c4692bb836d995a8a832a
#
_entry.id   1c03701bc01c4692bb836d995a8a832a
#
_cell.length_a   1.000
_cell.length_b   1.000
_cell.length_c   1.000
_cell.angle_alpha   90.00
_cell.angle_beta   90.00
_cell.angle_gamma   90.00
#
_symmetry.space_group_name_H-M   'P 1'
#
loop_
_entity.id
_entity.type
_entity.pdbx_description
1 polymer ?
#
loop_
_entity_poly.entity_id
_entity_poly.type
_entity_poly.pdbx_seq_one_letter_code
_entity_poly.pdbx_strand_id
1 'polypeptide(L)'
;TKTGDCANLKEELGDLLFQVLLQSQVAEDNGEFAIEDVIDGIARKMIHRHPHVFAGRHYDSVEQQQADWEKLKSQEEGHKQTSLKEEIAFVPESFPALIRGQKIAKKAAAAGLFSTEDEDVFKDLLTSVVNLQLGTAGEDPEKKFSSDEELSEKLGEVLFALCRFCAKYKVSGEMALLKKL
;
A
#
# COMPACT_ATOMS: atom_id res chain seq x y z
N THR A 1 1.11 20.65 -1.85
CA THR A 1 1.69 21.88 -1.29
C THR A 1 0.72 22.56 -0.35
N LYS A 2 1.08 22.73 0.93
CA LYS A 2 0.26 23.40 1.95
C LYS A 2 0.06 24.93 1.71
N THR A 3 0.74 25.50 0.73
CA THR A 3 0.86 26.96 0.53
C THR A 3 0.27 27.47 -0.79
N GLY A 4 -0.24 26.60 -1.67
CA GLY A 4 -0.78 27.05 -2.96
C GLY A 4 0.28 27.70 -3.90
N ASP A 5 1.56 27.46 -3.67
CA ASP A 5 2.66 28.00 -4.45
C ASP A 5 2.78 27.25 -5.80
N CYS A 6 2.11 27.79 -6.81
CA CYS A 6 2.14 27.23 -8.17
C CYS A 6 3.52 27.33 -8.82
N ALA A 7 4.36 28.29 -8.42
CA ALA A 7 5.70 28.43 -8.96
C ALA A 7 6.60 27.27 -8.48
N ASN A 8 6.59 27.01 -7.20
CA ASN A 8 7.31 25.86 -6.63
C ASN A 8 6.78 24.51 -7.17
N LEU A 9 5.46 24.35 -7.29
CA LEU A 9 4.90 23.13 -7.89
C LEU A 9 5.37 22.92 -9.33
N LYS A 10 5.46 24.00 -10.14
CA LYS A 10 5.95 23.92 -11.52
C LYS A 10 7.42 23.49 -11.55
N GLU A 11 8.26 24.01 -10.66
CA GLU A 11 9.66 23.65 -10.54
C GLU A 11 9.81 22.17 -10.18
N GLU A 12 9.14 21.70 -9.14
CA GLU A 12 9.17 20.30 -8.70
C GLU A 12 8.67 19.33 -9.78
N LEU A 13 7.63 19.70 -10.52
CA LEU A 13 7.18 18.91 -11.67
C LEU A 13 8.21 18.88 -12.80
N GLY A 14 8.97 19.95 -12.99
CA GLY A 14 10.08 20.00 -13.93
C GLY A 14 11.19 19.04 -13.55
N ASP A 15 11.55 18.99 -12.27
CA ASP A 15 12.56 18.07 -11.75
C ASP A 15 12.13 16.61 -11.88
N LEU A 16 10.86 16.30 -11.60
CA LEU A 16 10.31 14.96 -11.82
C LEU A 16 10.37 14.56 -13.31
N LEU A 17 10.00 15.47 -14.22
CA LEU A 17 10.06 15.23 -15.65
C LEU A 17 11.52 15.01 -16.12
N PHE A 18 12.46 15.81 -15.60
CA PHE A 18 13.87 15.62 -15.86
C PHE A 18 14.36 14.23 -15.45
N GLN A 19 13.97 13.74 -14.26
CA GLN A 19 14.32 12.40 -13.82
C GLN A 19 13.77 11.31 -14.77
N VAL A 20 12.55 11.46 -15.25
CA VAL A 20 11.96 10.51 -16.23
C VAL A 20 12.78 10.50 -17.51
N LEU A 21 13.09 11.67 -18.06
CA LEU A 21 13.88 11.80 -19.31
C LEU A 21 15.30 11.23 -19.14
N LEU A 22 15.97 11.56 -18.03
CA LEU A 22 17.31 11.08 -17.74
C LEU A 22 17.37 9.55 -17.63
N GLN A 23 16.44 8.94 -16.88
CA GLN A 23 16.40 7.49 -16.73
C GLN A 23 16.05 6.77 -18.04
N SER A 24 15.18 7.37 -18.85
CA SER A 24 14.85 6.82 -20.16
C SER A 24 16.06 6.88 -21.10
N GLN A 25 16.85 7.96 -21.06
CA GLN A 25 18.07 8.05 -21.89
C GLN A 25 19.11 7.01 -21.46
N VAL A 26 19.30 6.81 -20.15
CA VAL A 26 20.21 5.77 -19.65
C VAL A 26 19.76 4.37 -20.11
N ALA A 27 18.45 4.09 -20.07
CA ALA A 27 17.90 2.83 -20.53
C ALA A 27 18.09 2.64 -22.05
N GLU A 28 17.89 3.70 -22.85
CA GLU A 28 18.12 3.69 -24.29
C GLU A 28 19.61 3.44 -24.63
N ASP A 29 20.52 4.09 -23.93
CA ASP A 29 21.97 3.90 -24.09
C ASP A 29 22.39 2.45 -23.76
N ASN A 30 21.66 1.78 -22.86
CA ASN A 30 21.83 0.37 -22.53
C ASN A 30 21.10 -0.59 -23.50
N GLY A 31 20.31 -0.06 -24.45
CA GLY A 31 19.53 -0.85 -25.42
C GLY A 31 18.32 -1.56 -24.80
N GLU A 32 17.75 -1.02 -23.70
CA GLU A 32 16.62 -1.61 -22.99
C GLU A 32 15.28 -1.09 -23.53
N PHE A 33 15.04 0.23 -23.48
CA PHE A 33 13.83 0.90 -23.99
C PHE A 33 14.09 2.40 -24.18
N ALA A 34 13.27 3.05 -25.00
CA ALA A 34 13.31 4.50 -25.26
C ALA A 34 12.19 5.24 -24.54
N ILE A 35 12.24 6.58 -24.54
CA ILE A 35 11.21 7.42 -23.91
C ILE A 35 9.82 7.20 -24.53
N GLU A 36 9.74 6.88 -25.80
CA GLU A 36 8.50 6.57 -26.50
C GLU A 36 7.80 5.34 -25.88
N ASP A 37 8.56 4.33 -25.49
CA ASP A 37 8.00 3.12 -24.82
C ASP A 37 7.39 3.47 -23.47
N VAL A 38 8.00 4.41 -22.73
CA VAL A 38 7.46 4.91 -21.45
C VAL A 38 6.15 5.66 -21.68
N ILE A 39 6.10 6.55 -22.68
CA ILE A 39 4.91 7.34 -23.04
C ILE A 39 3.78 6.40 -23.49
N ASP A 40 4.06 5.49 -24.39
CA ASP A 40 3.08 4.51 -24.88
C ASP A 40 2.59 3.59 -23.77
N GLY A 41 3.46 3.18 -22.88
CA GLY A 41 3.14 2.36 -21.72
C GLY A 41 2.14 3.05 -20.79
N ILE A 42 2.41 4.31 -20.42
CA ILE A 42 1.49 5.05 -19.54
C ILE A 42 0.17 5.40 -20.26
N ALA A 43 0.21 5.76 -21.54
CA ALA A 43 -0.98 6.06 -22.32
C ALA A 43 -1.92 4.84 -22.38
N ARG A 44 -1.40 3.66 -22.72
CA ARG A 44 -2.18 2.39 -22.71
C ARG A 44 -2.79 2.10 -21.36
N LYS A 45 -2.04 2.25 -20.27
CA LYS A 45 -2.56 2.06 -18.90
C LYS A 45 -3.70 3.03 -18.59
N MET A 46 -3.55 4.31 -18.94
CA MET A 46 -4.59 5.31 -18.68
C MET A 46 -5.86 5.02 -19.45
N ILE A 47 -5.76 4.68 -20.73
CA ILE A 47 -6.90 4.33 -21.59
C ILE A 47 -7.60 3.08 -21.02
N HIS A 48 -6.85 2.03 -20.68
CA HIS A 48 -7.40 0.77 -20.19
C HIS A 48 -8.10 0.93 -18.83
N ARG A 49 -7.51 1.70 -17.90
CA ARG A 49 -8.04 1.86 -16.54
C ARG A 49 -9.17 2.90 -16.42
N HIS A 50 -9.41 3.69 -17.46
CA HIS A 50 -10.42 4.75 -17.45
C HIS A 50 -11.46 4.56 -18.56
N PRO A 51 -12.16 3.42 -18.62
CA PRO A 51 -13.13 3.15 -19.67
C PRO A 51 -14.33 4.12 -19.64
N HIS A 52 -14.59 4.79 -18.52
CA HIS A 52 -15.59 5.84 -18.42
C HIS A 52 -15.20 7.11 -19.19
N VAL A 53 -13.91 7.35 -19.40
CA VAL A 53 -13.41 8.49 -20.20
C VAL A 53 -13.27 8.11 -21.66
N PHE A 54 -12.70 6.94 -21.95
CA PHE A 54 -12.26 6.56 -23.28
C PHE A 54 -13.22 5.60 -24.02
N ALA A 55 -14.07 4.87 -23.28
CA ALA A 55 -14.97 3.85 -23.85
C ALA A 55 -16.45 4.03 -23.48
N GLY A 56 -16.84 5.20 -22.93
CA GLY A 56 -18.23 5.52 -22.62
C GLY A 56 -18.85 4.67 -21.50
N ARG A 57 -18.06 4.00 -20.66
CA ARG A 57 -18.56 3.20 -19.56
C ARG A 57 -19.13 4.10 -18.46
N HIS A 58 -20.32 3.80 -17.98
CA HIS A 58 -20.96 4.50 -16.87
C HIS A 58 -20.85 3.71 -15.57
N TYR A 59 -20.71 4.41 -14.45
CA TYR A 59 -20.71 3.87 -13.09
C TYR A 59 -21.78 4.57 -12.26
N ASP A 60 -22.51 3.80 -11.47
CA ASP A 60 -23.56 4.34 -10.59
C ASP A 60 -22.99 4.91 -9.29
N SER A 61 -21.75 4.55 -8.94
CA SER A 61 -21.07 5.05 -7.75
C SER A 61 -19.54 5.08 -7.91
N VAL A 62 -18.87 5.86 -7.06
CA VAL A 62 -17.40 5.94 -6.99
C VAL A 62 -16.81 4.60 -6.55
N GLU A 63 -17.49 3.87 -5.67
CA GLU A 63 -17.06 2.56 -5.18
C GLU A 63 -17.05 1.54 -6.30
N GLN A 64 -18.07 1.55 -7.17
CA GLN A 64 -18.14 0.69 -8.36
C GLN A 64 -17.00 1.01 -9.33
N GLN A 65 -16.75 2.28 -9.58
CA GLN A 65 -15.64 2.73 -10.42
C GLN A 65 -14.28 2.27 -9.86
N GLN A 66 -14.08 2.40 -8.56
CA GLN A 66 -12.84 2.00 -7.90
C GLN A 66 -12.64 0.48 -7.93
N ALA A 67 -13.71 -0.30 -7.71
CA ALA A 67 -13.66 -1.76 -7.81
C ALA A 67 -13.30 -2.23 -9.22
N ASP A 68 -13.87 -1.61 -10.25
CA ASP A 68 -13.56 -1.90 -11.65
C ASP A 68 -12.12 -1.51 -12.00
N TRP A 69 -11.64 -0.35 -11.53
CA TRP A 69 -10.27 0.08 -11.72
C TRP A 69 -9.26 -0.92 -11.11
N GLU A 70 -9.50 -1.42 -9.89
CA GLU A 70 -8.67 -2.44 -9.26
C GLU A 70 -8.68 -3.75 -10.06
N LYS A 71 -9.84 -4.14 -10.60
CA LYS A 71 -9.98 -5.32 -11.47
C LYS A 71 -9.20 -5.16 -12.77
N LEU A 72 -9.36 -4.03 -13.46
CA LEU A 72 -8.63 -3.73 -14.71
C LEU A 72 -7.11 -3.71 -14.47
N LYS A 73 -6.68 -3.11 -13.36
CA LYS A 73 -5.28 -3.10 -12.95
C LYS A 73 -4.72 -4.50 -12.72
N SER A 74 -5.51 -5.42 -12.15
CA SER A 74 -5.07 -6.81 -11.92
C SER A 74 -4.98 -7.64 -13.20
N GLN A 75 -5.64 -7.21 -14.28
CA GLN A 75 -5.64 -7.90 -15.58
C GLN A 75 -4.50 -7.46 -16.52
N GLU A 76 -3.73 -6.43 -16.16
CA GLU A 76 -2.63 -5.95 -16.99
C GLU A 76 -1.50 -6.99 -17.11
N GLU A 77 -0.94 -7.09 -18.33
CA GLU A 77 0.23 -7.92 -18.59
C GLU A 77 1.41 -7.49 -17.71
N GLY A 78 1.88 -8.41 -16.88
CA GLY A 78 2.91 -8.18 -15.86
C GLY A 78 2.45 -8.58 -14.46
N HIS A 79 1.16 -8.66 -14.19
CA HIS A 79 0.60 -9.42 -13.08
C HIS A 79 0.34 -10.88 -13.53
N LYS A 80 1.41 -11.55 -14.07
CA LYS A 80 1.41 -13.03 -14.11
C LYS A 80 1.03 -13.50 -12.72
N GLN A 81 0.38 -14.69 -12.61
CA GLN A 81 0.10 -15.37 -11.35
C GLN A 81 1.39 -15.40 -10.50
N THR A 82 1.72 -14.24 -9.92
CA THR A 82 2.80 -14.09 -8.98
C THR A 82 2.33 -14.75 -7.69
N SER A 83 3.18 -15.56 -7.11
CA SER A 83 2.91 -16.10 -5.79
C SER A 83 2.68 -14.93 -4.82
N LEU A 84 1.86 -15.14 -3.79
CA LEU A 84 1.66 -14.10 -2.77
C LEU A 84 2.99 -13.57 -2.21
N LYS A 85 4.00 -14.42 -2.12
CA LYS A 85 5.36 -14.05 -1.69
C LYS A 85 5.98 -13.01 -2.63
N GLU A 86 5.83 -13.19 -3.94
CA GLU A 86 6.32 -12.23 -4.94
C GLU A 86 5.50 -10.94 -4.91
N GLU A 87 4.16 -11.05 -4.76
CA GLU A 87 3.31 -9.86 -4.62
C GLU A 87 3.64 -9.01 -3.40
N ILE A 88 4.00 -9.64 -2.27
CA ILE A 88 4.46 -8.96 -1.06
C ILE A 88 5.84 -8.33 -1.31
N ALA A 89 6.75 -9.03 -2.00
CA ALA A 89 8.08 -8.54 -2.33
C ALA A 89 8.04 -7.29 -3.25
N PHE A 90 7.00 -7.16 -4.09
CA PHE A 90 6.78 -5.96 -4.90
C PHE A 90 6.29 -4.72 -4.09
N VAL A 91 6.00 -4.85 -2.81
CA VAL A 91 5.70 -3.68 -1.98
C VAL A 91 7.01 -2.99 -1.59
N PRO A 92 7.30 -1.78 -2.10
CA PRO A 92 8.58 -1.13 -1.92
C PRO A 92 8.98 -1.01 -0.44
N GLU A 93 10.24 -1.30 -0.15
CA GLU A 93 10.79 -1.15 1.22
C GLU A 93 10.91 0.31 1.64
N SER A 94 10.99 1.22 0.67
CA SER A 94 11.05 2.66 0.89
C SER A 94 9.74 3.29 1.40
N PHE A 95 8.63 2.53 1.40
CA PHE A 95 7.37 3.06 1.94
C PHE A 95 7.43 3.22 3.46
N PRO A 96 6.78 4.26 4.02
CA PRO A 96 6.53 4.34 5.45
C PRO A 96 5.92 3.05 5.99
N ALA A 97 6.36 2.62 7.19
CA ALA A 97 6.06 1.29 7.70
C ALA A 97 4.56 0.97 7.78
N LEU A 98 3.72 1.94 8.20
CA LEU A 98 2.27 1.75 8.26
C LEU A 98 1.65 1.62 6.86
N ILE A 99 2.10 2.39 5.88
CA ILE A 99 1.62 2.27 4.49
C ILE A 99 2.01 0.90 3.93
N ARG A 100 3.27 0.48 4.15
CA ARG A 100 3.75 -0.83 3.72
C ARG A 100 2.96 -1.96 4.36
N GLY A 101 2.77 -1.90 5.68
CA GLY A 101 1.99 -2.87 6.44
C GLY A 101 0.54 -2.99 5.94
N GLN A 102 -0.14 -1.87 5.67
CA GLN A 102 -1.49 -1.87 5.12
C GLN A 102 -1.57 -2.48 3.70
N LYS A 103 -0.58 -2.22 2.84
CA LYS A 103 -0.52 -2.82 1.50
C LYS A 103 -0.32 -4.33 1.56
N ILE A 104 0.56 -4.80 2.45
CA ILE A 104 0.80 -6.23 2.70
C ILE A 104 -0.47 -6.88 3.27
N ALA A 105 -1.11 -6.26 4.26
CA ALA A 105 -2.35 -6.76 4.85
C ALA A 105 -3.47 -6.90 3.81
N LYS A 106 -3.64 -5.91 2.92
CA LYS A 106 -4.63 -5.96 1.82
C LYS A 106 -4.35 -7.12 0.86
N LYS A 107 -3.09 -7.35 0.48
CA LYS A 107 -2.70 -8.45 -0.43
C LYS A 107 -2.91 -9.82 0.23
N ALA A 108 -2.50 -9.96 1.48
CA ALA A 108 -2.66 -11.19 2.24
C ALA A 108 -4.15 -11.55 2.47
N ALA A 109 -5.00 -10.55 2.74
CA ALA A 109 -6.44 -10.73 2.83
C ALA A 109 -7.06 -11.17 1.49
N ALA A 110 -6.65 -10.55 0.38
CA ALA A 110 -7.10 -10.93 -0.96
C ALA A 110 -6.69 -12.37 -1.34
N ALA A 111 -5.57 -12.85 -0.81
CA ALA A 111 -5.11 -14.23 -0.96
C ALA A 111 -5.74 -15.23 0.05
N GLY A 112 -6.67 -14.77 0.90
CA GLY A 112 -7.38 -15.62 1.87
C GLY A 112 -6.56 -16.02 3.11
N LEU A 113 -5.41 -15.38 3.39
CA LEU A 113 -4.60 -15.68 4.57
C LEU A 113 -5.21 -15.15 5.88
N PHE A 114 -6.09 -14.15 5.79
CA PHE A 114 -6.76 -13.56 6.94
C PHE A 114 -8.25 -13.43 6.66
N SER A 115 -9.06 -13.62 7.70
CA SER A 115 -10.47 -13.26 7.64
C SER A 115 -10.63 -11.75 7.41
N THR A 116 -11.63 -11.40 6.61
CA THR A 116 -12.03 -10.02 6.36
C THR A 116 -13.36 -9.67 7.06
N GLU A 117 -13.89 -10.57 7.86
CA GLU A 117 -15.07 -10.33 8.69
C GLU A 117 -14.76 -9.31 9.79
N ASP A 118 -15.70 -8.42 10.08
CA ASP A 118 -15.50 -7.32 11.03
C ASP A 118 -15.16 -7.83 12.43
N GLU A 119 -15.87 -8.88 12.86
CA GLU A 119 -15.69 -9.49 14.19
C GLU A 119 -14.29 -10.09 14.35
N ASP A 120 -13.78 -10.78 13.34
CA ASP A 120 -12.45 -11.40 13.37
C ASP A 120 -11.33 -10.36 13.37
N VAL A 121 -11.44 -9.32 12.52
CA VAL A 121 -10.43 -8.26 12.45
C VAL A 121 -10.34 -7.49 13.76
N PHE A 122 -11.49 -7.23 14.41
CA PHE A 122 -11.54 -6.55 15.69
C PHE A 122 -11.01 -7.44 16.82
N LYS A 123 -11.38 -8.72 16.81
CA LYS A 123 -10.91 -9.71 17.78
C LYS A 123 -9.40 -9.91 17.73
N ASP A 124 -8.82 -9.99 16.54
CA ASP A 124 -7.37 -10.13 16.35
C ASP A 124 -6.62 -8.91 16.92
N LEU A 125 -7.13 -7.70 16.68
CA LEU A 125 -6.56 -6.48 17.24
C LEU A 125 -6.61 -6.49 18.77
N LEU A 126 -7.78 -6.81 19.35
CA LEU A 126 -7.93 -6.89 20.81
C LEU A 126 -7.02 -7.96 21.40
N THR A 127 -6.93 -9.13 20.78
CA THR A 127 -6.06 -10.22 21.23
C THR A 127 -4.59 -9.79 21.24
N SER A 128 -4.11 -9.12 20.19
CA SER A 128 -2.74 -8.62 20.13
C SER A 128 -2.45 -7.59 21.23
N VAL A 129 -3.40 -6.68 21.50
CA VAL A 129 -3.28 -5.69 22.58
C VAL A 129 -3.26 -6.35 23.96
N VAL A 130 -4.14 -7.33 24.20
CA VAL A 130 -4.18 -8.08 25.47
C VAL A 130 -2.87 -8.84 25.69
N ASN A 131 -2.34 -9.50 24.67
CA ASN A 131 -1.07 -10.21 24.75
C ASN A 131 0.09 -9.26 25.10
N LEU A 132 0.12 -8.08 24.49
CA LEU A 132 1.09 -7.05 24.84
C LEU A 132 0.93 -6.59 26.28
N GLN A 133 -0.29 -6.35 26.75
CA GLN A 133 -0.57 -5.94 28.12
C GLN A 133 -0.14 -7.01 29.14
N LEU A 134 -0.45 -8.28 28.89
CA LEU A 134 -0.10 -9.38 29.78
C LEU A 134 1.42 -9.51 29.97
N GLY A 135 2.19 -9.31 28.89
CA GLY A 135 3.65 -9.37 28.96
C GLY A 135 4.30 -8.13 29.60
N THR A 136 3.63 -6.98 29.61
CA THR A 136 4.19 -5.73 30.16
C THR A 136 3.75 -5.45 31.61
N ALA A 137 2.50 -5.78 31.97
CA ALA A 137 1.88 -5.37 33.24
C ALA A 137 1.62 -6.54 34.21
N GLY A 138 1.96 -7.78 33.86
CA GLY A 138 1.74 -8.94 34.70
C GLY A 138 2.61 -8.91 35.97
N GLU A 139 2.02 -9.16 37.14
CA GLU A 139 2.76 -9.36 38.40
C GLU A 139 3.51 -10.70 38.41
N ASP A 140 3.15 -11.60 37.51
CA ASP A 140 3.75 -12.92 37.35
C ASP A 140 5.06 -12.83 36.56
N PRO A 141 6.24 -13.09 37.16
CA PRO A 141 7.52 -13.02 36.48
C PRO A 141 7.63 -13.95 35.27
N GLU A 142 6.89 -15.07 35.25
CA GLU A 142 6.89 -16.02 34.12
C GLU A 142 6.11 -15.52 32.92
N LYS A 143 5.30 -14.48 33.09
CA LYS A 143 4.50 -13.86 32.00
C LYS A 143 5.07 -12.54 31.49
N LYS A 144 6.14 -12.02 32.10
CA LYS A 144 6.81 -10.82 31.62
C LYS A 144 7.67 -11.14 30.42
N PHE A 145 7.75 -10.19 29.48
CA PHE A 145 8.70 -10.29 28.38
C PHE A 145 10.12 -10.46 28.91
N SER A 146 10.80 -11.46 28.38
CA SER A 146 12.15 -11.83 28.80
C SER A 146 13.23 -10.91 28.21
N SER A 147 12.91 -10.19 27.13
CA SER A 147 13.82 -9.32 26.41
C SER A 147 13.11 -8.18 25.68
N ASP A 148 13.87 -7.13 25.35
CA ASP A 148 13.40 -6.02 24.48
C ASP A 148 13.00 -6.53 23.09
N GLU A 149 13.60 -7.62 22.64
CA GLU A 149 13.33 -8.26 21.35
C GLU A 149 11.91 -8.87 21.33
N GLU A 150 11.52 -9.58 22.39
CA GLU A 150 10.19 -10.14 22.56
C GLU A 150 9.11 -9.04 22.68
N LEU A 151 9.39 -7.98 23.41
CA LEU A 151 8.53 -6.80 23.50
C LEU A 151 8.35 -6.15 22.11
N SER A 152 9.44 -6.00 21.36
CA SER A 152 9.41 -5.44 20.00
C SER A 152 8.58 -6.30 19.03
N GLU A 153 8.70 -7.62 19.11
CA GLU A 153 7.90 -8.55 18.32
C GLU A 153 6.40 -8.39 18.62
N LYS A 154 6.02 -8.38 19.90
CA LYS A 154 4.61 -8.22 20.31
C LYS A 154 4.03 -6.86 19.96
N LEU A 155 4.82 -5.81 20.03
CA LEU A 155 4.44 -4.49 19.55
C LEU A 155 4.24 -4.50 18.03
N GLY A 156 5.11 -5.19 17.30
CA GLY A 156 4.98 -5.39 15.85
C GLY A 156 3.67 -6.10 15.48
N GLU A 157 3.26 -7.13 16.24
CA GLU A 157 1.97 -7.81 16.06
C GLU A 157 0.78 -6.84 16.21
N VAL A 158 0.79 -5.99 17.22
CA VAL A 158 -0.25 -4.96 17.44
C VAL A 158 -0.29 -3.98 16.28
N LEU A 159 0.87 -3.47 15.84
CA LEU A 159 0.96 -2.53 14.73
C LEU A 159 0.47 -3.16 13.42
N PHE A 160 0.77 -4.45 13.18
CA PHE A 160 0.28 -5.14 12.00
C PHE A 160 -1.22 -5.42 12.07
N ALA A 161 -1.77 -5.77 13.24
CA ALA A 161 -3.22 -5.89 13.44
C ALA A 161 -3.95 -4.56 13.19
N LEU A 162 -3.36 -3.43 13.60
CA LEU A 162 -3.85 -2.09 13.24
C LEU A 162 -3.79 -1.84 11.73
N CYS A 163 -2.72 -2.27 11.04
CA CYS A 163 -2.65 -2.17 9.59
C CYS A 163 -3.76 -2.97 8.89
N ARG A 164 -4.10 -4.17 9.40
CA ARG A 164 -5.22 -4.98 8.90
C ARG A 164 -6.56 -4.28 9.12
N PHE A 165 -6.77 -3.74 10.32
CA PHE A 165 -7.95 -2.94 10.64
C PHE A 165 -8.09 -1.73 9.69
N CYS A 166 -7.03 -0.95 9.52
CA CYS A 166 -7.01 0.19 8.61
C CYS A 166 -7.26 -0.21 7.15
N ALA A 167 -6.73 -1.35 6.70
CA ALA A 167 -6.96 -1.87 5.36
C ALA A 167 -8.43 -2.26 5.14
N LYS A 168 -9.06 -2.91 6.12
CA LYS A 168 -10.47 -3.31 6.10
C LYS A 168 -11.39 -2.11 5.99
N TYR A 169 -11.20 -1.09 6.84
CA TYR A 169 -12.04 0.10 6.88
C TYR A 169 -11.62 1.20 5.89
N LYS A 170 -10.65 0.92 5.01
CA LYS A 170 -10.14 1.87 3.99
C LYS A 170 -9.67 3.20 4.58
N VAL A 171 -9.12 3.18 5.78
CA VAL A 171 -8.53 4.34 6.46
C VAL A 171 -7.02 4.30 6.33
N SER A 172 -6.37 5.42 6.01
CA SER A 172 -4.91 5.50 6.03
C SER A 172 -4.41 5.64 7.47
N GLY A 173 -3.76 4.60 8.01
CA GLY A 173 -3.15 4.63 9.35
C GLY A 173 -2.06 5.68 9.45
N GLU A 174 -1.24 5.85 8.42
CA GLU A 174 -0.21 6.89 8.34
C GLU A 174 -0.81 8.29 8.48
N MET A 175 -1.85 8.60 7.67
CA MET A 175 -2.50 9.90 7.73
C MET A 175 -3.28 10.13 9.03
N ALA A 176 -3.82 9.06 9.63
CA ALA A 176 -4.48 9.14 10.92
C ALA A 176 -3.48 9.49 12.04
N LEU A 177 -2.29 8.88 12.00
CA LEU A 177 -1.20 9.18 12.93
C LEU A 177 -0.68 10.60 12.73
N LEU A 178 -0.38 11.00 11.49
CA LEU A 178 0.11 12.35 11.16
C LEU A 178 -0.82 13.48 11.62
N LYS A 179 -2.13 13.23 11.68
CA LYS A 179 -3.11 14.21 12.19
C LYS A 179 -3.08 14.38 13.72
N LYS A 180 -2.41 13.47 14.43
CA LYS A 180 -2.29 13.48 15.90
C LYS A 180 -0.94 14.05 16.38
N LEU A 181 0.05 14.09 15.50
CA LEU A 181 1.34 14.72 15.71
C LEU A 181 1.28 16.23 15.42
#